data_81085b11b77b482ecc12e26c9623a542
#
_entry.id   81085b11b77b482ecc12e26c9623a542
#
_cell.length_a   1.000
_cell.length_b   1.000
_cell.length_c   1.000
_cell.angle_alpha   90.00
_cell.angle_beta   90.00
_cell.angle_gamma   90.00
#
_symmetry.space_group_name_H-M   'P 1'
#
loop_
_entity.id
_entity.type
_entity.pdbx_description
1 polymer ?
#
loop_
_entity_poly.entity_id
_entity_poly.type
_entity_poly.pdbx_seq_one_letter_code
_entity_poly.pdbx_strand_id
1 'polypeptide(L)'
;MPYKTPAIVLGVAASAVLAAAGLAQKTQTPSMPADLAPMAQSAAQNTQAPSMPADLARMAESAQTRAQSRYLPEYTDSGDMKLPPNSIWREWVYVGSPLTPNALNGGHAGFPEYHNVYIEPGSYAIYKKTGVFPDGTIFFKELQLTLGPAQNSDGSRTEPSGRGYFPGAFNGADVTVKDTKRFADTGGWGYFNFNHHEPKALTAAAQPKSNCAFCHIAAAKRDEVWTQFYQILDEVPLPQGGGTKPAGQ
;
A
#
# COMPACT_ATOMS: atom_id res chain seq x y z
N MET A 1 -20.22 48.15 22.94
CA MET A 1 -21.40 47.27 23.21
C MET A 1 -20.86 45.97 23.76
N PRO A 2 -21.21 45.53 24.96
CA PRO A 2 -20.61 44.37 25.58
C PRO A 2 -21.32 43.07 25.15
N TYR A 3 -20.53 42.06 24.81
CA TYR A 3 -21.02 40.70 24.50
C TYR A 3 -21.53 40.03 25.79
N LYS A 4 -22.74 39.51 25.76
CA LYS A 4 -23.33 38.67 26.79
C LYS A 4 -22.94 37.21 26.58
N THR A 5 -22.33 36.63 27.57
CA THR A 5 -22.05 35.19 27.69
C THR A 5 -23.29 34.42 28.13
N PRO A 6 -23.68 33.27 27.53
CA PRO A 6 -24.74 32.42 28.09
C PRO A 6 -24.14 31.46 29.15
N ALA A 7 -24.87 31.32 30.25
CA ALA A 7 -24.58 30.43 31.37
C ALA A 7 -24.78 28.95 30.97
N ILE A 8 -23.81 28.11 31.35
CA ILE A 8 -23.89 26.65 31.23
C ILE A 8 -24.61 26.10 32.46
N VAL A 9 -25.73 25.43 32.23
CA VAL A 9 -26.46 24.67 33.25
C VAL A 9 -25.85 23.25 33.29
N LEU A 10 -25.25 22.91 34.43
CA LEU A 10 -24.81 21.53 34.73
C LEU A 10 -26.02 20.68 35.11
N GLY A 11 -26.43 19.75 34.24
CA GLY A 11 -27.36 18.71 34.57
C GLY A 11 -26.61 17.48 35.15
N VAL A 12 -26.92 17.14 36.40
CA VAL A 12 -26.43 15.92 37.05
C VAL A 12 -27.26 14.76 36.55
N ALA A 13 -26.68 13.84 35.78
CA ALA A 13 -27.33 12.59 35.39
C ALA A 13 -26.89 11.47 36.34
N ALA A 14 -27.86 10.91 37.04
CA ALA A 14 -27.75 9.78 37.94
C ALA A 14 -27.43 8.51 37.14
N SER A 15 -26.33 7.82 37.49
CA SER A 15 -25.95 6.52 36.93
C SER A 15 -26.82 5.41 37.49
N ALA A 16 -27.63 4.76 36.65
CA ALA A 16 -28.28 3.51 36.94
C ALA A 16 -27.35 2.35 36.55
N VAL A 17 -26.88 1.60 37.54
CA VAL A 17 -26.13 0.36 37.35
C VAL A 17 -27.12 -0.75 37.02
N LEU A 18 -27.13 -1.21 35.77
CA LEU A 18 -27.82 -2.44 35.37
C LEU A 18 -26.85 -3.61 35.49
N ALA A 19 -27.11 -4.50 36.42
CA ALA A 19 -26.47 -5.79 36.52
C ALA A 19 -26.93 -6.70 35.36
N ALA A 20 -26.06 -6.97 34.42
CA ALA A 20 -26.29 -7.96 33.37
C ALA A 20 -26.00 -9.37 33.92
N ALA A 21 -27.06 -10.14 34.15
CA ALA A 21 -26.94 -11.58 34.42
C ALA A 21 -26.51 -12.30 33.13
N GLY A 22 -25.32 -12.88 33.12
CA GLY A 22 -24.78 -13.67 32.02
C GLY A 22 -25.55 -14.98 31.84
N LEU A 23 -26.33 -15.10 30.78
CA LEU A 23 -26.82 -16.37 30.24
C LEU A 23 -25.73 -17.01 29.40
N ALA A 24 -25.02 -17.99 29.94
CA ALA A 24 -24.13 -18.86 29.20
C ALA A 24 -24.96 -19.70 28.21
N GLN A 25 -25.01 -19.31 26.95
CA GLN A 25 -25.52 -20.18 25.89
C GLN A 25 -24.50 -21.31 25.65
N LYS A 26 -24.86 -22.52 26.03
CA LYS A 26 -24.18 -23.73 25.58
C LYS A 26 -24.40 -23.86 24.06
N THR A 27 -23.37 -23.59 23.29
CA THR A 27 -23.34 -23.95 21.88
C THR A 27 -23.26 -25.46 21.76
N GLN A 28 -24.40 -26.12 21.51
CA GLN A 28 -24.42 -27.51 21.06
C GLN A 28 -23.87 -27.53 19.63
N THR A 29 -22.72 -28.17 19.47
CA THR A 29 -22.23 -28.58 18.14
C THR A 29 -23.26 -29.57 17.56
N PRO A 30 -23.81 -29.36 16.38
CA PRO A 30 -24.70 -30.33 15.76
C PRO A 30 -23.92 -31.61 15.48
N SER A 31 -24.36 -32.72 16.08
CA SER A 31 -23.85 -34.04 15.77
C SER A 31 -24.26 -34.42 14.34
N MET A 32 -23.31 -34.84 13.55
CA MET A 32 -23.53 -35.29 12.17
C MET A 32 -24.43 -36.53 12.18
N PRO A 33 -25.44 -36.65 11.30
CA PRO A 33 -26.28 -37.84 11.15
C PRO A 33 -25.43 -39.07 10.88
N ALA A 34 -25.77 -40.18 11.55
CA ALA A 34 -25.01 -41.44 11.49
C ALA A 34 -24.89 -42.07 10.09
N ASP A 35 -25.78 -41.70 9.20
CA ASP A 35 -25.88 -42.20 7.81
C ASP A 35 -24.84 -41.58 6.87
N LEU A 36 -24.19 -40.47 7.25
CA LEU A 36 -23.14 -39.83 6.45
C LEU A 36 -21.72 -40.26 6.87
N ALA A 37 -21.57 -41.01 7.94
CA ALA A 37 -20.27 -41.47 8.42
C ALA A 37 -19.48 -42.35 7.42
N PRO A 38 -20.11 -43.25 6.65
CA PRO A 38 -19.40 -44.04 5.63
C PRO A 38 -18.84 -43.21 4.46
N MET A 39 -19.55 -42.12 4.08
CA MET A 39 -19.11 -41.27 2.98
C MET A 39 -17.90 -40.40 3.36
N ALA A 40 -17.82 -39.95 4.61
CA ALA A 40 -16.69 -39.19 5.12
C ALA A 40 -15.40 -40.02 5.21
N GLN A 41 -15.50 -41.31 5.52
CA GLN A 41 -14.34 -42.21 5.54
C GLN A 41 -13.81 -42.57 4.15
N SER A 42 -14.69 -42.63 3.13
CA SER A 42 -14.27 -42.87 1.73
C SER A 42 -13.56 -41.63 1.12
N ALA A 43 -13.92 -40.41 1.54
CA ALA A 43 -13.27 -39.20 1.08
C ALA A 43 -11.87 -39.01 1.67
N ALA A 44 -11.63 -39.54 2.86
CA ALA A 44 -10.32 -39.42 3.55
C ALA A 44 -9.24 -40.39 3.00
N GLN A 45 -9.61 -41.38 2.19
CA GLN A 45 -8.67 -42.37 1.67
C GLN A 45 -8.12 -42.05 0.26
N ASN A 46 -8.53 -40.95 -0.37
CA ASN A 46 -8.08 -40.60 -1.73
C ASN A 46 -7.54 -39.16 -1.85
N THR A 47 -6.75 -38.70 -0.85
CA THR A 47 -6.07 -37.41 -0.91
C THR A 47 -4.58 -37.56 -1.21
N GLN A 48 -4.25 -38.27 -2.29
CA GLN A 48 -3.03 -37.96 -3.01
C GLN A 48 -3.39 -36.84 -3.98
N ALA A 49 -3.03 -35.59 -3.63
CA ALA A 49 -3.17 -34.48 -4.56
C ALA A 49 -2.50 -34.89 -5.88
N PRO A 50 -3.14 -34.69 -7.03
CA PRO A 50 -2.53 -35.03 -8.32
C PRO A 50 -1.18 -34.34 -8.41
N SER A 51 -0.12 -35.11 -8.67
CA SER A 51 1.21 -34.57 -8.85
C SER A 51 1.17 -33.57 -10.00
N MET A 52 1.60 -32.36 -9.73
CA MET A 52 1.65 -31.30 -10.75
C MET A 52 2.51 -31.77 -11.93
N PRO A 53 2.07 -31.63 -13.18
CA PRO A 53 2.88 -31.96 -14.33
C PRO A 53 4.28 -31.34 -14.24
N ALA A 54 5.31 -32.09 -14.64
CA ALA A 54 6.70 -31.66 -14.49
C ALA A 54 6.99 -30.28 -15.12
N ASP A 55 6.32 -29.96 -16.20
CA ASP A 55 6.45 -28.66 -16.87
C ASP A 55 5.86 -27.52 -16.04
N LEU A 56 4.72 -27.74 -15.38
CA LEU A 56 4.11 -26.77 -14.47
C LEU A 56 4.98 -26.59 -13.20
N ALA A 57 5.58 -27.68 -12.71
CA ALA A 57 6.51 -27.61 -11.59
C ALA A 57 7.76 -26.78 -11.94
N ARG A 58 8.35 -27.00 -13.12
CA ARG A 58 9.48 -26.19 -13.64
C ARG A 58 9.11 -24.73 -13.86
N MET A 59 7.90 -24.47 -14.38
CA MET A 59 7.41 -23.09 -14.54
C MET A 59 7.21 -22.41 -13.18
N ALA A 60 6.66 -23.12 -12.21
CA ALA A 60 6.50 -22.60 -10.85
C ALA A 60 7.86 -22.35 -10.19
N GLU A 61 8.82 -23.23 -10.32
CA GLU A 61 10.18 -23.07 -9.81
C GLU A 61 10.92 -21.91 -10.49
N SER A 62 10.79 -21.77 -11.82
CA SER A 62 11.36 -20.64 -12.56
C SER A 62 10.70 -19.30 -12.19
N ALA A 63 9.39 -19.29 -11.95
CA ALA A 63 8.66 -18.11 -11.46
C ALA A 63 9.10 -17.76 -10.02
N GLN A 64 9.30 -18.77 -9.17
CA GLN A 64 9.76 -18.60 -7.81
C GLN A 64 11.21 -18.09 -7.75
N THR A 65 12.09 -18.59 -8.63
CA THR A 65 13.46 -18.10 -8.78
C THR A 65 13.50 -16.66 -9.31
N ARG A 66 12.65 -16.29 -10.26
CA ARG A 66 12.50 -14.89 -10.72
C ARG A 66 12.00 -13.97 -9.61
N ALA A 67 11.04 -14.42 -8.79
CA ALA A 67 10.56 -13.66 -7.64
C ALA A 67 11.61 -13.49 -6.53
N GLN A 68 12.65 -14.32 -6.52
CA GLN A 68 13.78 -14.24 -5.57
C GLN A 68 14.95 -13.40 -6.10
N SER A 69 15.07 -13.19 -7.41
CA SER A 69 16.07 -12.30 -7.99
C SER A 69 15.58 -10.86 -7.89
N ARG A 70 16.26 -10.04 -7.07
CA ARG A 70 15.93 -8.62 -6.92
C ARG A 70 16.23 -7.88 -8.23
N TYR A 71 15.24 -7.07 -8.68
CA TYR A 71 15.52 -6.02 -9.66
C TYR A 71 16.16 -4.84 -8.92
N LEU A 72 17.35 -4.43 -9.36
CA LEU A 72 18.09 -3.31 -8.77
C LEU A 72 17.91 -2.04 -9.61
N PRO A 73 18.00 -0.85 -9.02
CA PRO A 73 17.90 0.40 -9.75
C PRO A 73 19.06 0.53 -10.75
N GLU A 74 18.73 0.95 -11.97
CA GLU A 74 19.70 1.22 -13.02
C GLU A 74 19.86 2.74 -13.19
N TYR A 75 21.09 3.16 -13.48
CA TYR A 75 21.44 4.57 -13.67
C TYR A 75 22.18 4.78 -14.98
N THR A 76 22.13 6.00 -15.49
CA THR A 76 22.98 6.48 -16.57
C THR A 76 24.38 6.82 -16.04
N ASP A 77 25.32 7.10 -16.93
CA ASP A 77 26.67 7.55 -16.56
C ASP A 77 26.63 8.91 -15.82
N SER A 78 25.60 9.75 -16.09
CA SER A 78 25.37 11.00 -15.37
C SER A 78 24.76 10.80 -13.98
N GLY A 79 24.34 9.59 -13.65
CA GLY A 79 23.71 9.26 -12.36
C GLY A 79 22.19 9.43 -12.37
N ASP A 80 21.54 9.73 -13.49
CA ASP A 80 20.09 9.75 -13.58
C ASP A 80 19.53 8.34 -13.53
N MET A 81 18.43 8.15 -12.80
CA MET A 81 17.78 6.85 -12.73
C MET A 81 17.09 6.52 -14.05
N LYS A 82 17.24 5.29 -14.52
CA LYS A 82 16.45 4.77 -15.65
C LYS A 82 15.10 4.29 -15.15
N LEU A 83 14.04 4.61 -15.90
CA LEU A 83 12.68 4.13 -15.59
C LEU A 83 12.63 2.60 -15.70
N PRO A 84 12.18 1.88 -14.66
CA PRO A 84 11.96 0.45 -14.77
C PRO A 84 10.99 0.12 -15.91
N PRO A 85 11.31 -0.86 -16.79
CA PRO A 85 10.44 -1.22 -17.90
C PRO A 85 9.07 -1.74 -17.45
N ASN A 86 8.02 -1.47 -18.23
CA ASN A 86 6.66 -1.96 -17.95
C ASN A 86 6.59 -3.49 -17.79
N SER A 87 7.39 -4.23 -18.55
CA SER A 87 7.48 -5.69 -18.44
C SER A 87 8.08 -6.18 -17.11
N ILE A 88 8.66 -5.28 -16.32
CA ILE A 88 9.26 -5.56 -15.04
C ILE A 88 8.35 -5.09 -13.91
N TRP A 89 8.09 -3.78 -13.81
CA TRP A 89 7.38 -3.26 -12.63
C TRP A 89 5.89 -3.67 -12.57
N ARG A 90 5.26 -4.02 -13.67
CA ARG A 90 3.88 -4.55 -13.66
C ARG A 90 3.73 -5.93 -13.00
N GLU A 91 4.84 -6.62 -12.78
CA GLU A 91 4.91 -7.87 -12.01
C GLU A 91 5.22 -7.64 -10.52
N TRP A 92 5.33 -6.38 -10.09
CA TRP A 92 5.68 -6.05 -8.71
C TRP A 92 4.48 -6.15 -7.78
N VAL A 93 4.78 -6.21 -6.48
CA VAL A 93 3.75 -6.34 -5.44
C VAL A 93 3.04 -5.00 -5.27
N TYR A 94 1.74 -4.97 -5.53
CA TYR A 94 0.90 -3.81 -5.26
C TYR A 94 0.76 -3.60 -3.74
N VAL A 95 0.95 -2.36 -3.28
CA VAL A 95 0.91 -2.02 -1.85
C VAL A 95 -0.25 -1.10 -1.47
N GLY A 96 -0.73 -0.29 -2.38
CA GLY A 96 -1.86 0.61 -2.11
C GLY A 96 -2.05 1.68 -3.18
N SER A 97 -3.21 2.36 -3.14
CA SER A 97 -3.57 3.41 -4.11
C SER A 97 -4.33 4.56 -3.44
N PRO A 98 -3.66 5.43 -2.67
CA PRO A 98 -4.27 6.67 -2.21
C PRO A 98 -4.77 7.53 -3.37
N LEU A 99 -5.85 8.28 -3.13
CA LEU A 99 -6.41 9.23 -4.09
C LEU A 99 -6.74 10.53 -3.38
N THR A 100 -6.23 11.64 -3.91
CA THR A 100 -6.48 13.00 -3.40
C THR A 100 -7.00 13.91 -4.50
N PRO A 101 -8.26 13.74 -4.96
CA PRO A 101 -8.76 14.42 -6.14
C PRO A 101 -8.89 15.93 -5.93
N ASN A 102 -8.74 16.71 -6.99
CA ASN A 102 -8.82 18.17 -6.96
C ASN A 102 -10.10 18.68 -6.29
N ALA A 103 -11.24 18.08 -6.60
CA ALA A 103 -12.55 18.54 -6.10
C ALA A 103 -12.68 18.46 -4.57
N LEU A 104 -12.00 17.52 -3.91
CA LEU A 104 -11.96 17.41 -2.44
C LEU A 104 -10.87 18.30 -1.80
N ASN A 105 -10.02 18.93 -2.63
CA ASN A 105 -8.87 19.72 -2.20
C ASN A 105 -8.92 21.17 -2.72
N GLY A 106 -10.11 21.79 -2.69
CA GLY A 106 -10.30 23.18 -3.12
C GLY A 106 -9.98 23.43 -4.60
N GLY A 107 -10.01 22.41 -5.44
CA GLY A 107 -9.69 22.49 -6.86
C GLY A 107 -8.21 22.26 -7.20
N HIS A 108 -7.32 22.13 -6.20
CA HIS A 108 -5.86 22.11 -6.38
C HIS A 108 -5.18 21.11 -5.45
N ALA A 109 -5.33 19.80 -5.71
CA ALA A 109 -4.52 18.79 -5.04
C ALA A 109 -3.07 18.85 -5.55
N GLY A 110 -2.10 18.61 -4.68
CA GLY A 110 -0.70 18.48 -5.07
C GLY A 110 -0.46 17.29 -6.00
N PHE A 111 -1.23 16.22 -5.81
CA PHE A 111 -1.24 14.99 -6.60
C PHE A 111 -2.68 14.51 -6.76
N PRO A 112 -3.40 14.97 -7.80
CA PRO A 112 -4.84 14.67 -7.96
C PRO A 112 -5.12 13.26 -8.48
N GLU A 113 -4.09 12.49 -8.78
CA GLU A 113 -4.15 11.16 -9.39
C GLU A 113 -4.38 10.06 -8.36
N TYR A 114 -4.74 8.87 -8.84
CA TYR A 114 -4.48 7.62 -8.13
C TYR A 114 -2.97 7.40 -8.03
N HIS A 115 -2.50 7.09 -6.85
CA HIS A 115 -1.13 6.70 -6.58
C HIS A 115 -1.05 5.18 -6.48
N ASN A 116 -1.01 4.47 -7.61
CA ASN A 116 -0.87 3.02 -7.61
C ASN A 116 0.58 2.67 -7.30
N VAL A 117 0.84 2.23 -6.07
CA VAL A 117 2.19 1.99 -5.57
C VAL A 117 2.51 0.50 -5.57
N TYR A 118 3.66 0.18 -6.09
CA TYR A 118 4.21 -1.18 -6.17
C TYR A 118 5.60 -1.22 -5.53
N ILE A 119 5.93 -2.34 -4.88
CA ILE A 119 7.27 -2.61 -4.34
C ILE A 119 7.93 -3.76 -5.10
N GLU A 120 9.24 -3.67 -5.35
CA GLU A 120 10.03 -4.75 -5.93
C GLU A 120 9.91 -6.02 -5.07
N PRO A 121 9.57 -7.20 -5.67
CA PRO A 121 9.20 -8.41 -4.93
C PRO A 121 10.26 -8.95 -3.99
N GLY A 122 11.54 -8.93 -4.41
CA GLY A 122 12.64 -9.43 -3.59
C GLY A 122 12.90 -8.54 -2.38
N SER A 123 12.79 -7.21 -2.55
CA SER A 123 12.86 -6.24 -1.45
C SER A 123 11.68 -6.41 -0.48
N TYR A 124 10.48 -6.64 -1.01
CA TYR A 124 9.30 -6.93 -0.16
C TYR A 124 9.47 -8.23 0.63
N ALA A 125 10.02 -9.28 0.02
CA ALA A 125 10.31 -10.55 0.72
C ALA A 125 11.27 -10.37 1.90
N ILE A 126 12.32 -9.54 1.72
CA ILE A 126 13.25 -9.19 2.80
C ILE A 126 12.53 -8.35 3.87
N TYR A 127 11.80 -7.31 3.47
CA TYR A 127 11.05 -6.46 4.39
C TYR A 127 10.06 -7.27 5.24
N LYS A 128 9.27 -8.17 4.65
CA LYS A 128 8.35 -9.05 5.38
C LYS A 128 9.04 -9.88 6.46
N LYS A 129 10.26 -10.31 6.19
CA LYS A 129 11.03 -11.16 7.11
C LYS A 129 11.73 -10.37 8.21
N THR A 130 12.16 -9.14 7.91
CA THR A 130 13.07 -8.38 8.76
C THR A 130 12.45 -7.11 9.36
N GLY A 131 11.37 -6.58 8.78
CA GLY A 131 10.83 -5.26 9.11
C GLY A 131 11.69 -4.09 8.59
N VAL A 132 12.73 -4.36 7.80
CA VAL A 132 13.67 -3.35 7.28
C VAL A 132 13.70 -3.40 5.76
N PHE A 133 13.61 -2.23 5.12
CA PHE A 133 13.82 -2.11 3.68
C PHE A 133 15.33 -2.16 3.38
N PRO A 134 15.81 -3.14 2.60
CA PRO A 134 17.23 -3.21 2.25
C PRO A 134 17.63 -2.13 1.23
N ASP A 135 18.91 -1.76 1.18
CA ASP A 135 19.42 -0.94 0.07
C ASP A 135 19.11 -1.60 -1.27
N GLY A 136 18.80 -0.79 -2.28
CA GLY A 136 18.29 -1.21 -3.58
C GLY A 136 16.78 -1.51 -3.59
N THR A 137 16.03 -1.29 -2.50
CA THR A 137 14.56 -1.33 -2.54
C THR A 137 14.03 -0.28 -3.50
N ILE A 138 13.08 -0.66 -4.35
CA ILE A 138 12.42 0.25 -5.29
C ILE A 138 10.92 0.24 -5.02
N PHE A 139 10.34 1.43 -4.86
CA PHE A 139 8.91 1.66 -5.00
C PHE A 139 8.65 2.34 -6.33
N PHE A 140 7.69 1.83 -7.07
CA PHE A 140 7.18 2.43 -8.29
C PHE A 140 5.78 2.96 -8.03
N LYS A 141 5.55 4.25 -8.22
CA LYS A 141 4.25 4.88 -8.11
C LYS A 141 3.75 5.25 -9.50
N GLU A 142 2.81 4.46 -10.03
CA GLU A 142 2.07 4.79 -11.25
C GLU A 142 1.02 5.85 -10.90
N LEU A 143 1.01 6.94 -11.64
CA LEU A 143 0.03 8.00 -11.51
C LEU A 143 -1.04 7.84 -12.58
N GLN A 144 -2.31 7.74 -12.16
CA GLN A 144 -3.45 7.69 -13.06
C GLN A 144 -4.45 8.79 -12.73
N LEU A 145 -4.81 9.60 -13.72
CA LEU A 145 -5.88 10.57 -13.56
C LEU A 145 -7.19 9.86 -13.22
N THR A 146 -8.07 10.56 -12.52
CA THR A 146 -9.46 10.09 -12.39
C THR A 146 -10.13 10.11 -13.75
N LEU A 147 -10.95 9.11 -14.04
CA LEU A 147 -11.70 9.02 -15.29
C LEU A 147 -12.65 10.22 -15.43
N GLY A 148 -12.43 11.02 -16.46
CA GLY A 148 -13.25 12.20 -16.78
C GLY A 148 -14.36 11.89 -17.79
N PRO A 149 -15.25 12.85 -18.03
CA PRO A 149 -15.49 14.01 -17.20
C PRO A 149 -16.21 13.67 -15.89
N ALA A 150 -16.03 14.50 -14.84
CA ALA A 150 -16.78 14.40 -13.60
C ALA A 150 -18.28 14.61 -13.84
N GLN A 151 -19.12 13.87 -13.16
CA GLN A 151 -20.58 14.00 -13.24
C GLN A 151 -21.18 14.71 -12.03
N ASN A 152 -20.44 14.76 -10.93
CA ASN A 152 -20.84 15.36 -9.66
C ASN A 152 -19.86 16.45 -9.22
N SER A 153 -20.32 17.35 -8.36
CA SER A 153 -19.51 18.49 -7.87
C SER A 153 -18.27 18.09 -7.06
N ASP A 154 -18.27 16.89 -6.48
CA ASP A 154 -17.14 16.33 -5.76
C ASP A 154 -16.12 15.62 -6.68
N GLY A 155 -16.30 15.70 -8.00
CA GLY A 155 -15.41 15.08 -8.99
C GLY A 155 -15.70 13.62 -9.26
N SER A 156 -16.68 13.02 -8.57
CA SER A 156 -17.07 11.62 -8.78
C SER A 156 -17.95 11.44 -10.01
N ARG A 157 -18.11 10.18 -10.43
CA ARG A 157 -19.04 9.76 -11.48
C ARG A 157 -19.81 8.51 -11.06
N THR A 158 -20.89 8.22 -11.75
CA THR A 158 -21.72 7.03 -11.52
C THR A 158 -21.50 6.03 -12.63
N GLU A 159 -21.08 4.83 -12.24
CA GLU A 159 -20.86 3.69 -13.13
C GLU A 159 -21.74 2.51 -12.66
N PRO A 160 -21.86 1.41 -13.42
CA PRO A 160 -22.70 0.28 -13.02
C PRO A 160 -22.38 -0.30 -11.63
N SER A 161 -21.14 -0.17 -11.16
CA SER A 161 -20.70 -0.58 -9.82
C SER A 161 -21.07 0.42 -8.71
N GLY A 162 -21.59 1.59 -9.07
CA GLY A 162 -21.96 2.64 -8.13
C GLY A 162 -21.25 3.97 -8.38
N ARG A 163 -21.52 4.95 -7.50
CA ARG A 163 -20.88 6.27 -7.55
C ARG A 163 -19.52 6.24 -6.90
N GLY A 164 -18.51 6.80 -7.56
CA GLY A 164 -17.14 6.84 -7.05
C GLY A 164 -16.16 7.51 -7.99
N TYR A 165 -14.89 7.31 -7.70
CA TYR A 165 -13.77 7.68 -8.57
C TYR A 165 -13.28 6.43 -9.28
N PHE A 166 -12.94 6.54 -10.55
CA PHE A 166 -12.46 5.44 -11.38
C PHE A 166 -11.15 5.83 -12.02
N PRO A 167 -10.16 4.92 -12.13
CA PRO A 167 -8.89 5.22 -12.77
C PRO A 167 -9.08 5.46 -14.26
N GLY A 168 -8.40 6.48 -14.75
CA GLY A 168 -8.40 6.90 -16.15
C GLY A 168 -7.03 6.75 -16.81
N ALA A 169 -6.59 7.80 -17.53
CA ALA A 169 -5.35 7.77 -18.27
C ALA A 169 -4.12 7.75 -17.34
N PHE A 170 -3.06 7.07 -17.79
CA PHE A 170 -1.73 7.17 -17.20
C PHE A 170 -1.22 8.62 -17.28
N ASN A 171 -0.68 9.13 -16.19
CA ASN A 171 -0.25 10.52 -16.06
C ASN A 171 1.21 10.67 -15.63
N GLY A 172 1.98 9.61 -15.62
CA GLY A 172 3.38 9.62 -15.23
C GLY A 172 3.72 8.62 -14.14
N ALA A 173 4.97 8.65 -13.71
CA ALA A 173 5.48 7.80 -12.65
C ALA A 173 6.44 8.55 -11.74
N ASP A 174 6.40 8.21 -10.46
CA ASP A 174 7.47 8.51 -9.51
C ASP A 174 8.12 7.21 -9.06
N VAL A 175 9.41 7.23 -8.86
CA VAL A 175 10.16 6.09 -8.33
C VAL A 175 10.94 6.52 -7.11
N THR A 176 10.92 5.69 -6.07
CA THR A 176 11.68 5.92 -4.85
C THR A 176 12.65 4.76 -4.64
N VAL A 177 13.92 5.05 -4.37
CA VAL A 177 14.98 4.05 -4.22
C VAL A 177 15.68 4.20 -2.88
N LYS A 178 15.84 3.10 -2.15
CA LYS A 178 16.67 3.03 -0.96
C LYS A 178 18.14 2.89 -1.34
N ASP A 179 18.97 3.84 -0.94
CA ASP A 179 20.43 3.78 -0.96
C ASP A 179 20.96 4.68 0.14
N THR A 180 21.29 4.07 1.27
CA THR A 180 21.68 4.78 2.49
C THR A 180 22.99 5.57 2.37
N LYS A 181 23.84 5.20 1.40
CA LYS A 181 25.10 5.92 1.14
C LYS A 181 24.88 7.10 0.20
N ARG A 182 24.16 6.86 -0.92
CA ARG A 182 23.95 7.87 -1.95
C ARG A 182 22.99 8.97 -1.50
N PHE A 183 21.99 8.63 -0.71
CA PHE A 183 20.91 9.51 -0.30
C PHE A 183 20.89 9.79 1.22
N ALA A 184 22.06 9.87 1.84
CA ALA A 184 22.18 10.06 3.29
C ALA A 184 21.48 11.32 3.80
N ASP A 185 21.46 12.40 3.03
CA ASP A 185 20.84 13.69 3.36
C ASP A 185 19.30 13.69 3.24
N THR A 186 18.75 12.67 2.58
CA THR A 186 17.31 12.48 2.37
C THR A 186 16.76 11.22 3.06
N GLY A 187 17.35 10.84 4.21
CA GLY A 187 16.91 9.68 5.00
C GLY A 187 17.29 8.32 4.37
N GLY A 188 18.21 8.32 3.43
CA GLY A 188 18.64 7.12 2.69
C GLY A 188 17.76 6.78 1.50
N TRP A 189 16.87 7.70 1.06
CA TRP A 189 15.95 7.50 -0.05
C TRP A 189 16.14 8.54 -1.15
N GLY A 190 16.34 8.08 -2.39
CA GLY A 190 16.29 8.90 -3.58
C GLY A 190 14.89 8.93 -4.18
N TYR A 191 14.46 10.09 -4.66
CA TYR A 191 13.15 10.33 -5.24
C TYR A 191 13.32 10.79 -6.67
N PHE A 192 12.60 10.16 -7.61
CA PHE A 192 12.75 10.38 -9.05
C PHE A 192 11.38 10.59 -9.67
N ASN A 193 11.21 11.70 -10.39
CA ASN A 193 9.98 12.05 -11.10
C ASN A 193 10.17 11.84 -12.60
N PHE A 194 9.34 10.97 -13.19
CA PHE A 194 9.39 10.64 -14.62
C PHE A 194 8.26 11.34 -15.38
N ASN A 195 8.07 12.62 -15.14
CA ASN A 195 7.07 13.52 -15.69
C ASN A 195 5.61 13.09 -15.47
N HIS A 196 4.81 14.00 -14.91
CA HIS A 196 3.40 13.76 -14.62
C HIS A 196 2.49 13.93 -15.84
N HIS A 197 2.93 14.51 -16.92
CA HIS A 197 2.11 14.77 -18.11
C HIS A 197 2.73 14.27 -19.41
N GLU A 198 3.96 13.82 -19.33
CA GLU A 198 4.69 13.24 -20.44
C GLU A 198 5.31 11.91 -20.07
N PRO A 199 4.59 10.79 -20.29
CA PRO A 199 5.05 9.45 -19.87
C PRO A 199 6.27 8.94 -20.66
N LYS A 200 6.96 9.80 -21.40
CA LYS A 200 8.11 9.46 -22.25
C LYS A 200 9.48 9.71 -21.61
N ALA A 201 9.53 10.30 -20.41
CA ALA A 201 10.81 10.41 -19.72
C ALA A 201 11.29 9.01 -19.31
N LEU A 202 12.39 8.57 -19.88
CA LEU A 202 13.00 7.27 -19.60
C LEU A 202 14.11 7.37 -18.56
N THR A 203 14.51 8.59 -18.19
CA THR A 203 15.51 8.88 -17.16
C THR A 203 15.07 10.07 -16.33
N ALA A 204 15.46 10.12 -15.07
CA ALA A 204 15.17 11.21 -14.16
C ALA A 204 16.34 11.46 -13.20
N ALA A 205 16.68 12.71 -12.95
CA ALA A 205 17.58 13.12 -11.89
C ALA A 205 16.91 12.95 -10.51
N ALA A 206 17.72 12.71 -9.48
CA ALA A 206 17.23 12.68 -8.12
C ALA A 206 16.68 14.05 -7.71
N GLN A 207 15.48 14.06 -7.13
CA GLN A 207 14.84 15.26 -6.65
C GLN A 207 15.57 15.84 -5.42
N PRO A 208 15.70 17.17 -5.32
CA PRO A 208 16.25 17.78 -4.12
C PRO A 208 15.37 17.53 -2.89
N LYS A 209 15.97 17.57 -1.70
CA LYS A 209 15.29 17.32 -0.42
C LYS A 209 14.01 18.15 -0.24
N SER A 210 14.02 19.39 -0.73
CA SER A 210 12.88 20.32 -0.64
C SER A 210 11.65 19.91 -1.45
N ASN A 211 11.77 18.98 -2.41
CA ASN A 211 10.65 18.60 -3.28
C ASN A 211 9.85 17.40 -2.73
N CYS A 212 10.52 16.30 -2.38
CA CYS A 212 9.86 15.07 -1.99
C CYS A 212 10.23 14.64 -0.56
N ALA A 213 11.53 14.58 -0.29
CA ALA A 213 12.04 13.99 0.94
C ALA A 213 11.53 14.72 2.22
N PHE A 214 11.31 16.04 2.18
CA PHE A 214 10.88 16.79 3.36
C PHE A 214 9.53 16.27 3.92
N CYS A 215 8.55 15.95 3.07
CA CYS A 215 7.28 15.39 3.49
C CYS A 215 7.43 13.95 4.01
N HIS A 216 8.21 13.13 3.30
CA HIS A 216 8.45 11.76 3.69
C HIS A 216 9.17 11.69 5.06
N ILE A 217 10.21 12.47 5.26
CA ILE A 217 10.93 12.57 6.54
C ILE A 217 10.01 13.06 7.66
N ALA A 218 9.13 14.02 7.38
CA ALA A 218 8.26 14.62 8.39
C ALA A 218 7.12 13.71 8.85
N ALA A 219 6.49 12.98 7.92
CA ALA A 219 5.17 12.39 8.15
C ALA A 219 5.03 10.91 7.79
N ALA A 220 5.98 10.29 7.08
CA ALA A 220 5.93 8.86 6.81
C ALA A 220 6.19 8.05 8.09
N LYS A 221 5.42 6.97 8.29
CA LYS A 221 5.39 6.22 9.55
C LYS A 221 6.65 5.39 9.78
N ARG A 222 7.23 4.80 8.73
CA ARG A 222 8.38 3.91 8.85
C ARG A 222 9.40 4.18 7.75
N ASP A 223 10.63 4.46 8.12
CA ASP A 223 11.77 4.56 7.19
C ASP A 223 11.43 5.39 5.94
N GLU A 224 10.86 6.58 6.13
CA GLU A 224 10.43 7.50 5.08
C GLU A 224 9.38 6.93 4.09
N VAL A 225 8.77 5.78 4.41
CA VAL A 225 7.72 5.11 3.62
C VAL A 225 6.36 5.29 4.31
N TRP A 226 5.33 5.63 3.53
CA TRP A 226 3.95 5.86 3.98
C TRP A 226 3.24 4.55 4.33
N THR A 227 3.86 3.71 5.17
CA THR A 227 3.31 2.39 5.52
C THR A 227 1.91 2.50 6.15
N GLN A 228 1.58 3.62 6.81
CA GLN A 228 0.24 3.88 7.34
C GLN A 228 -0.88 3.87 6.28
N PHE A 229 -0.55 3.99 5.00
CA PHE A 229 -1.49 3.91 3.88
C PHE A 229 -1.36 2.59 3.11
N TYR A 230 -0.43 1.72 3.49
CA TYR A 230 -0.08 0.48 2.79
C TYR A 230 -0.18 -0.71 3.74
N GLN A 231 -1.40 -1.27 3.87
CA GLN A 231 -1.71 -2.28 4.87
C GLN A 231 -0.71 -3.44 4.90
N ILE A 232 -0.34 -3.99 3.74
CA ILE A 232 0.59 -5.12 3.66
C ILE A 232 2.01 -4.80 4.14
N LEU A 233 2.37 -3.51 4.22
CA LEU A 233 3.64 -3.06 4.79
C LEU A 233 3.48 -2.71 6.27
N ASP A 234 2.34 -2.13 6.66
CA ASP A 234 2.10 -1.70 8.04
C ASP A 234 1.94 -2.88 9.01
N GLU A 235 1.39 -3.99 8.53
CA GLU A 235 1.20 -5.23 9.30
C GLU A 235 2.51 -5.99 9.57
N VAL A 236 3.60 -5.66 8.89
CA VAL A 236 4.90 -6.32 9.11
C VAL A 236 5.44 -5.91 10.48
N PRO A 237 5.78 -6.88 11.38
CA PRO A 237 6.36 -6.58 12.67
C PRO A 237 7.68 -5.80 12.54
N LEU A 238 7.88 -4.83 13.42
CA LEU A 238 9.15 -4.14 13.49
C LEU A 238 10.22 -5.04 14.12
N PRO A 239 11.51 -4.85 13.76
CA PRO A 239 12.60 -5.49 14.47
C PRO A 239 12.52 -5.17 15.98
N GLN A 240 12.79 -6.15 16.83
CA GLN A 240 12.86 -5.90 18.27
C GLN A 240 13.93 -4.84 18.54
N GLY A 241 13.54 -3.70 19.12
CA GLY A 241 14.40 -2.55 19.38
C GLY A 241 14.36 -1.42 18.35
N GLY A 242 13.65 -1.57 17.24
CA GLY A 242 13.38 -0.50 16.28
C GLY A 242 12.20 0.35 16.72
N GLY A 243 12.45 1.55 17.23
CA GLY A 243 11.39 2.51 17.55
C GLY A 243 10.66 2.97 16.29
N THR A 244 9.32 2.96 16.32
CA THR A 244 8.53 3.73 15.35
C THR A 244 8.76 5.20 15.63
N LYS A 245 9.06 6.01 14.60
CA LYS A 245 8.97 7.46 14.70
C LYS A 245 7.51 7.78 15.06
N PRO A 246 7.23 8.56 16.13
CA PRO A 246 5.86 8.97 16.41
C PRO A 246 5.31 9.66 15.16
N ALA A 247 4.09 9.29 14.75
CA ALA A 247 3.37 10.02 13.71
C ALA A 247 3.33 11.48 14.14
N GLY A 248 3.80 12.39 13.29
CA GLY A 248 3.87 13.80 13.60
C GLY A 248 2.51 14.33 14.06
N GLN A 249 2.51 15.05 15.17
CA GLN A 249 1.43 15.89 15.62
C GLN A 249 1.29 17.09 14.69
#